data_42584dc1989570ae7d5083755c23b594
#
_entry.id   42584dc1989570ae7d5083755c23b594
#
_cell.length_a   1.000
_cell.length_b   1.000
_cell.length_c   1.000
_cell.angle_alpha   90.00
_cell.angle_beta   90.00
_cell.angle_gamma   90.00
#
_symmetry.space_group_name_H-M   'P 1'
#
loop_
_entity.id
_entity.type
_entity.pdbx_description
1 polymer ?
#
loop_
_entity_poly.entity_id
_entity_poly.type
_entity_poly.pdbx_seq_one_letter_code
_entity_poly.pdbx_strand_id
1 'polypeptide(L)'
;MIMGRLLVVVILVVSLAWPAVAQVHSGIPRVVDGNTIIINFQNIRLHGIEAPNAEQLCEIDGESWLCGWEATNALAHIVGRHWVSCRQNRLNEGSVVDATCFAGNVLNINAWMVRNGWATAQNHTDSRFLQLEILARQEQIGIWRTKYKNTEHLRHSIKESTIQVR
;
A
#
# COMPACT_ATOMS: atom_id res chain seq x y z
N MET A 1 36.25 53.95 3.05
CA MET A 1 36.46 52.62 3.70
C MET A 1 35.13 51.98 4.14
N ILE A 2 34.07 52.02 3.35
CA ILE A 2 32.73 51.45 3.67
C ILE A 2 32.24 50.40 2.68
N MET A 3 32.92 50.27 1.53
CA MET A 3 32.53 49.30 0.45
C MET A 3 32.98 47.84 0.65
N GLY A 4 33.80 47.54 1.64
CA GLY A 4 34.32 46.19 1.89
C GLY A 4 33.47 45.31 2.82
N ARG A 5 32.49 45.86 3.51
CA ARG A 5 31.68 45.10 4.50
C ARG A 5 30.36 44.53 3.99
N LEU A 6 29.92 44.95 2.82
CA LEU A 6 28.63 44.46 2.23
C LEU A 6 28.81 43.16 1.40
N LEU A 7 30.02 42.81 1.01
CA LEU A 7 30.30 41.59 0.20
C LEU A 7 30.42 40.30 1.00
N VAL A 8 30.63 40.38 2.33
CA VAL A 8 30.79 39.20 3.20
C VAL A 8 29.45 38.63 3.67
N VAL A 9 28.38 39.42 3.66
CA VAL A 9 27.06 38.97 4.15
C VAL A 9 26.24 38.20 3.08
N VAL A 10 26.56 38.35 1.81
CA VAL A 10 25.82 37.69 0.72
C VAL A 10 26.22 36.23 0.52
N ILE A 11 27.41 35.81 0.98
CA ILE A 11 27.91 34.44 0.78
C ILE A 11 27.41 33.45 1.81
N LEU A 12 26.75 33.88 2.90
CA LEU A 12 26.34 33.03 4.02
C LEU A 12 24.90 32.53 3.93
N VAL A 13 24.17 32.79 2.87
CA VAL A 13 22.78 32.36 2.64
C VAL A 13 22.64 31.40 1.46
N VAL A 14 23.71 30.77 1.00
CA VAL A 14 23.58 29.56 0.17
C VAL A 14 23.26 28.43 1.15
N SER A 15 22.03 28.48 1.63
CA SER A 15 21.40 27.48 2.49
C SER A 15 21.49 26.12 1.83
N LEU A 16 22.07 25.20 2.54
CA LEU A 16 22.07 23.76 2.48
C LEU A 16 20.67 23.17 2.19
N ALA A 17 20.17 23.35 0.98
CA ALA A 17 19.06 22.55 0.50
C ALA A 17 19.61 21.14 0.22
N TRP A 18 19.72 20.31 1.27
CA TRP A 18 19.96 18.89 1.07
C TRP A 18 18.77 18.31 0.32
N PRO A 19 18.99 17.60 -0.81
CA PRO A 19 17.92 16.91 -1.47
C PRO A 19 17.33 15.90 -0.49
N ALA A 20 16.02 15.95 -0.28
CA ALA A 20 15.30 14.91 0.46
C ALA A 20 15.44 13.60 -0.35
N VAL A 21 16.37 12.76 0.04
CA VAL A 21 16.55 11.43 -0.57
C VAL A 21 15.38 10.57 -0.09
N ALA A 22 14.58 10.06 -1.03
CA ALA A 22 13.53 9.10 -0.73
C ALA A 22 14.16 7.88 -0.05
N GLN A 23 13.70 7.58 1.16
CA GLN A 23 14.22 6.44 1.91
C GLN A 23 13.82 5.13 1.22
N VAL A 24 14.80 4.22 1.06
CA VAL A 24 14.61 2.90 0.46
C VAL A 24 14.78 1.83 1.53
N HIS A 25 13.76 1.00 1.69
CA HIS A 25 13.77 -0.17 2.57
C HIS A 25 13.93 -1.42 1.70
N SER A 26 14.94 -2.24 1.96
CA SER A 26 15.22 -3.41 1.12
C SER A 26 15.55 -4.64 1.97
N GLY A 27 15.08 -5.81 1.53
CA GLY A 27 15.30 -7.07 2.21
C GLY A 27 14.37 -8.17 1.76
N ILE A 28 14.43 -9.32 2.43
CA ILE A 28 13.45 -10.41 2.27
C ILE A 28 12.24 -10.07 3.13
N PRO A 29 11.04 -9.90 2.56
CA PRO A 29 9.87 -9.48 3.30
C PRO A 29 9.20 -10.64 4.04
N ARG A 30 8.54 -10.32 5.15
CA ARG A 30 7.49 -11.14 5.76
C ARG A 30 6.13 -10.48 5.46
N VAL A 31 5.23 -11.21 4.85
CA VAL A 31 3.88 -10.74 4.54
C VAL A 31 3.01 -10.77 5.79
N VAL A 32 2.23 -9.73 6.02
CA VAL A 32 1.27 -9.57 7.12
C VAL A 32 -0.15 -9.78 6.59
N ASP A 33 -0.50 -9.06 5.53
CA ASP A 33 -1.79 -9.11 4.83
C ASP A 33 -1.61 -8.75 3.35
N GLY A 34 -2.71 -8.59 2.60
CA GLY A 34 -2.70 -8.33 1.16
C GLY A 34 -2.08 -7.00 0.72
N ASN A 35 -1.79 -6.07 1.63
CA ASN A 35 -1.12 -4.80 1.32
C ASN A 35 -0.04 -4.38 2.33
N THR A 36 0.35 -5.27 3.24
CA THR A 36 1.32 -4.97 4.29
C THR A 36 2.41 -6.02 4.38
N ILE A 37 3.67 -5.58 4.35
CA ILE A 37 4.85 -6.41 4.52
C ILE A 37 5.76 -5.86 5.62
N ILE A 38 6.64 -6.69 6.15
CA ILE A 38 7.69 -6.28 7.09
C ILE A 38 9.05 -6.57 6.48
N ILE A 39 9.91 -5.55 6.42
CA ILE A 39 11.32 -5.66 6.03
C ILE A 39 12.18 -5.08 7.16
N ASN A 40 13.12 -5.84 7.69
CA ASN A 40 14.03 -5.41 8.77
C ASN A 40 13.27 -4.76 9.95
N PHE A 41 12.20 -5.41 10.44
CA PHE A 41 11.32 -4.95 11.52
C PHE A 41 10.51 -3.69 11.21
N GLN A 42 10.62 -3.13 9.98
CA GLN A 42 9.82 -2.00 9.55
C GLN A 42 8.52 -2.47 8.89
N ASN A 43 7.38 -2.01 9.40
CA ASN A 43 6.09 -2.22 8.75
C ASN A 43 5.98 -1.32 7.53
N ILE A 44 5.68 -1.90 6.38
CA ILE A 44 5.56 -1.22 5.10
C ILE A 44 4.19 -1.52 4.51
N ARG A 45 3.40 -0.47 4.27
CA ARG A 45 2.13 -0.54 3.55
C ARG A 45 2.38 -0.23 2.08
N LEU A 46 1.80 -1.04 1.22
CA LEU A 46 1.87 -0.82 -0.23
C LEU A 46 1.05 0.42 -0.61
N HIS A 47 1.73 1.48 -1.03
CA HIS A 47 1.15 2.76 -1.37
C HIS A 47 0.11 2.68 -2.49
N GLY A 48 -0.98 3.42 -2.32
CA GLY A 48 -1.98 3.67 -3.37
C GLY A 48 -2.93 2.51 -3.64
N ILE A 49 -2.88 1.44 -2.84
CA ILE A 49 -3.75 0.29 -2.96
C ILE A 49 -4.39 -0.08 -1.62
N GLU A 50 -5.54 -0.77 -1.68
CA GLU A 50 -6.19 -1.35 -0.51
C GLU A 50 -6.57 -2.80 -0.81
N ALA A 51 -6.11 -3.73 0.03
CA ALA A 51 -6.45 -5.14 -0.05
C ALA A 51 -7.40 -5.54 1.08
N PRO A 52 -8.17 -6.63 0.92
CA PRO A 52 -8.93 -7.19 2.02
C PRO A 52 -8.01 -7.55 3.20
N ASN A 53 -8.45 -7.27 4.42
CA ASN A 53 -7.75 -7.72 5.64
C ASN A 53 -7.63 -9.25 5.63
N ALA A 54 -6.56 -9.81 6.25
CA ALA A 54 -6.26 -11.24 6.20
C ALA A 54 -7.45 -12.15 6.57
N GLU A 55 -8.28 -11.74 7.52
CA GLU A 55 -9.46 -12.49 8.00
C GLU A 55 -10.77 -12.08 7.30
N GLN A 56 -10.71 -11.20 6.31
CA GLN A 56 -11.91 -10.71 5.64
C GLN A 56 -12.55 -11.78 4.79
N LEU A 57 -13.90 -11.87 4.92
CA LEU A 57 -14.74 -12.69 4.05
C LEU A 57 -15.34 -11.82 2.95
N CYS A 58 -15.40 -12.38 1.76
CA CYS A 58 -16.17 -11.89 0.62
C CYS A 58 -17.28 -12.89 0.29
N GLU A 59 -18.24 -12.50 -0.54
CA GLU A 59 -19.37 -13.33 -0.92
C GLU A 59 -19.38 -13.56 -2.44
N ILE A 60 -19.58 -14.82 -2.86
CA ILE A 60 -19.82 -15.24 -4.25
C ILE A 60 -21.11 -16.02 -4.27
N ASP A 61 -22.12 -15.55 -5.01
CA ASP A 61 -23.40 -16.26 -5.23
C ASP A 61 -24.07 -16.73 -3.91
N GLY A 62 -23.88 -15.95 -2.83
CA GLY A 62 -24.41 -16.28 -1.50
C GLY A 62 -23.46 -17.13 -0.64
N GLU A 63 -22.33 -17.58 -1.16
CA GLU A 63 -21.32 -18.33 -0.41
C GLU A 63 -20.18 -17.41 0.03
N SER A 64 -19.80 -17.51 1.31
CA SER A 64 -18.68 -16.76 1.87
C SER A 64 -17.34 -17.43 1.57
N TRP A 65 -16.31 -16.65 1.24
CA TRP A 65 -14.97 -17.16 1.02
C TRP A 65 -13.91 -16.22 1.63
N LEU A 66 -12.74 -16.76 1.95
CA LEU A 66 -11.65 -16.06 2.63
C LEU A 66 -10.82 -15.21 1.65
N CYS A 67 -11.41 -14.11 1.13
CA CYS A 67 -10.74 -13.24 0.15
C CYS A 67 -9.47 -12.57 0.72
N GLY A 68 -9.48 -12.23 2.00
CA GLY A 68 -8.32 -11.64 2.66
C GLY A 68 -7.15 -12.62 2.75
N TRP A 69 -7.42 -13.88 3.07
CA TRP A 69 -6.41 -14.93 3.08
C TRP A 69 -5.83 -15.18 1.69
N GLU A 70 -6.69 -15.22 0.64
CA GLU A 70 -6.22 -15.38 -0.74
C GLU A 70 -5.40 -14.19 -1.21
N ALA A 71 -5.79 -12.94 -0.89
CA ALA A 71 -5.00 -11.75 -1.20
C ALA A 71 -3.63 -11.77 -0.49
N THR A 72 -3.61 -12.19 0.78
CA THR A 72 -2.38 -12.36 1.56
C THR A 72 -1.46 -13.42 0.93
N ASN A 73 -2.01 -14.56 0.52
CA ASN A 73 -1.24 -15.60 -0.16
C ASN A 73 -0.75 -15.17 -1.54
N ALA A 74 -1.56 -14.40 -2.28
CA ALA A 74 -1.15 -13.85 -3.57
C ALA A 74 0.07 -12.93 -3.41
N LEU A 75 0.05 -12.05 -2.39
CA LEU A 75 1.21 -11.21 -2.07
C LEU A 75 2.41 -12.06 -1.63
N ALA A 76 2.20 -13.06 -0.77
CA ALA A 76 3.25 -13.97 -0.33
C ALA A 76 3.87 -14.76 -1.50
N HIS A 77 3.06 -15.18 -2.46
CA HIS A 77 3.53 -15.88 -3.65
C HIS A 77 4.39 -14.97 -4.55
N ILE A 78 3.93 -13.74 -4.82
CA ILE A 78 4.66 -12.83 -5.74
C ILE A 78 5.95 -12.28 -5.14
N VAL A 79 6.00 -12.05 -3.82
CA VAL A 79 7.25 -11.68 -3.15
C VAL A 79 8.15 -12.90 -2.96
N GLY A 80 7.57 -14.06 -2.66
CA GLY A 80 8.29 -15.31 -2.47
C GLY A 80 9.47 -15.16 -1.51
N ARG A 81 10.64 -15.67 -1.92
CA ARG A 81 11.92 -15.48 -1.22
C ARG A 81 12.81 -14.45 -1.91
N HIS A 82 12.21 -13.59 -2.75
CA HIS A 82 12.95 -12.59 -3.49
C HIS A 82 13.32 -11.38 -2.62
N TRP A 83 14.41 -10.74 -2.98
CA TRP A 83 14.77 -9.45 -2.45
C TRP A 83 13.76 -8.40 -2.93
N VAL A 84 13.13 -7.70 -2.01
CA VAL A 84 12.18 -6.63 -2.27
C VAL A 84 12.80 -5.30 -1.90
N SER A 85 12.62 -4.30 -2.77
CA SER A 85 13.04 -2.93 -2.56
C SER A 85 11.83 -2.02 -2.55
N CYS A 86 11.61 -1.28 -1.47
CA CYS A 86 10.48 -0.38 -1.26
C CYS A 86 10.96 1.07 -1.17
N ARG A 87 10.48 1.91 -2.08
CA ARG A 87 10.72 3.34 -2.07
C ARG A 87 9.61 4.03 -1.31
N GLN A 88 9.96 4.72 -0.23
CA GLN A 88 9.00 5.48 0.55
C GLN A 88 8.38 6.61 -0.29
N ASN A 89 7.04 6.72 -0.28
CA ASN A 89 6.29 7.71 -1.05
C ASN A 89 6.02 8.98 -0.26
N ARG A 90 5.88 8.88 1.07
CA ARG A 90 5.60 10.00 1.96
C ARG A 90 6.48 9.89 3.19
N LEU A 91 6.94 11.03 3.71
CA LEU A 91 7.53 11.09 5.03
C LEU A 91 6.38 10.95 6.03
N ASN A 92 6.28 9.79 6.67
CA ASN A 92 5.30 9.52 7.70
C ASN A 92 5.97 9.65 9.08
N GLU A 93 5.33 10.34 10.00
CA GLU A 93 5.76 10.41 11.41
C GLU A 93 5.37 9.15 12.21
N GLY A 94 4.77 8.16 11.55
CA GLY A 94 4.27 6.93 12.16
C GLY A 94 5.20 5.72 12.00
N SER A 95 4.86 4.64 12.71
CA SER A 95 5.59 3.36 12.68
C SER A 95 5.41 2.56 11.37
N VAL A 96 4.51 2.98 10.49
CA VAL A 96 4.20 2.32 9.21
C VAL A 96 4.68 3.20 8.06
N VAL A 97 5.54 2.63 7.21
CA VAL A 97 6.05 3.30 6.00
C VAL A 97 5.10 3.03 4.84
N ASP A 98 4.69 4.10 4.15
CA ASP A 98 3.88 4.04 2.93
C ASP A 98 4.81 4.06 1.70
N ALA A 99 4.87 2.96 0.94
CA ALA A 99 5.89 2.77 -0.07
C ALA A 99 5.42 2.06 -1.35
N THR A 100 6.11 2.35 -2.45
CA THR A 100 6.04 1.57 -3.69
C THR A 100 7.15 0.51 -3.68
N CYS A 101 6.77 -0.76 -3.77
CA CYS A 101 7.65 -1.90 -3.63
C CYS A 101 7.87 -2.66 -4.94
N PHE A 102 9.08 -3.18 -5.12
CA PHE A 102 9.50 -3.90 -6.31
C PHE A 102 10.17 -5.22 -5.93
N ALA A 103 9.75 -6.33 -6.55
CA ALA A 103 10.44 -7.61 -6.48
C ALA A 103 11.45 -7.71 -7.63
N GLY A 104 12.70 -8.04 -7.31
CA GLY A 104 13.78 -8.17 -8.30
C GLY A 104 14.06 -6.88 -9.08
N ASN A 105 13.73 -5.71 -8.54
CA ASN A 105 13.87 -4.36 -9.13
C ASN A 105 13.04 -4.11 -10.41
N VAL A 106 12.21 -5.05 -10.86
CA VAL A 106 11.45 -4.95 -12.12
C VAL A 106 9.95 -4.97 -11.85
N LEU A 107 9.48 -5.91 -11.04
CA LEU A 107 8.05 -6.13 -10.83
C LEU A 107 7.52 -5.19 -9.76
N ASN A 108 6.69 -4.20 -10.15
CA ASN A 108 5.94 -3.36 -9.22
C ASN A 108 4.85 -4.19 -8.53
N ILE A 109 5.07 -4.51 -7.26
CA ILE A 109 4.18 -5.35 -6.45
C ILE A 109 2.81 -4.70 -6.27
N ASN A 110 2.77 -3.38 -6.02
CA ASN A 110 1.54 -2.63 -5.82
C ASN A 110 0.64 -2.72 -7.08
N ALA A 111 1.22 -2.47 -8.25
CA ALA A 111 0.52 -2.57 -9.52
C ALA A 111 0.07 -4.01 -9.82
N TRP A 112 0.89 -5.00 -9.48
CA TRP A 112 0.57 -6.40 -9.68
C TRP A 112 -0.64 -6.84 -8.85
N MET A 113 -0.70 -6.42 -7.58
CA MET A 113 -1.83 -6.75 -6.70
C MET A 113 -3.15 -6.21 -7.25
N VAL A 114 -3.18 -4.97 -7.75
CA VAL A 114 -4.37 -4.37 -8.37
C VAL A 114 -4.72 -5.08 -9.69
N ARG A 115 -3.72 -5.29 -10.58
CA ARG A 115 -3.95 -5.91 -11.90
C ARG A 115 -4.49 -7.33 -11.80
N ASN A 116 -4.09 -8.07 -10.78
CA ASN A 116 -4.56 -9.43 -10.55
C ASN A 116 -5.80 -9.49 -9.64
N GLY A 117 -6.40 -8.34 -9.32
CA GLY A 117 -7.64 -8.25 -8.58
C GLY A 117 -7.54 -8.57 -7.09
N TRP A 118 -6.36 -8.50 -6.49
CA TRP A 118 -6.16 -8.75 -5.05
C TRP A 118 -6.21 -7.50 -4.18
N ALA A 119 -6.23 -6.33 -4.83
CA ALA A 119 -6.38 -5.04 -4.19
C ALA A 119 -7.18 -4.08 -5.07
N THR A 120 -7.77 -3.06 -4.46
CA THR A 120 -8.40 -1.91 -5.13
C THR A 120 -7.40 -0.76 -5.21
N ALA A 121 -7.58 0.13 -6.18
CA ALA A 121 -6.87 1.40 -6.23
C ALA A 121 -7.50 2.37 -5.22
N GLN A 122 -6.67 3.03 -4.40
CA GLN A 122 -7.15 4.08 -3.51
C GLN A 122 -7.51 5.36 -4.29
N ASN A 123 -8.49 6.11 -3.79
CA ASN A 123 -8.83 7.42 -4.32
C ASN A 123 -7.59 8.35 -4.24
N HIS A 124 -7.39 9.20 -5.26
CA HIS A 124 -6.25 10.12 -5.37
C HIS A 124 -4.88 9.47 -5.59
N THR A 125 -4.85 8.20 -5.98
CA THR A 125 -3.63 7.51 -6.38
C THR A 125 -3.33 7.73 -7.87
N ASP A 126 -2.22 7.15 -8.34
CA ASP A 126 -1.82 7.17 -9.76
C ASP A 126 -2.95 6.59 -10.64
N SER A 127 -3.34 7.34 -11.67
CA SER A 127 -4.39 6.92 -12.63
C SER A 127 -4.13 5.54 -13.26
N ARG A 128 -2.86 5.10 -13.31
CA ARG A 128 -2.48 3.76 -13.76
C ARG A 128 -3.09 2.66 -12.90
N PHE A 129 -3.19 2.83 -11.58
CA PHE A 129 -3.80 1.83 -10.70
C PHE A 129 -5.30 1.71 -10.97
N LEU A 130 -5.99 2.82 -11.22
CA LEU A 130 -7.40 2.80 -11.61
C LEU A 130 -7.62 2.03 -12.93
N GLN A 131 -6.74 2.21 -13.91
CA GLN A 131 -6.81 1.47 -15.17
C GLN A 131 -6.59 -0.05 -14.96
N LEU A 132 -5.62 -0.43 -14.11
CA LEU A 132 -5.36 -1.82 -13.76
C LEU A 132 -6.54 -2.46 -13.03
N GLU A 133 -7.21 -1.72 -12.14
CA GLU A 133 -8.42 -2.16 -11.47
C GLU A 133 -9.58 -2.39 -12.45
N ILE A 134 -9.79 -1.47 -13.40
CA ILE A 134 -10.81 -1.64 -14.43
C ILE A 134 -10.59 -2.93 -15.21
N LEU A 135 -9.35 -3.22 -15.60
CA LEU A 135 -9.00 -4.47 -16.28
C LEU A 135 -9.31 -5.70 -15.42
N ALA A 136 -8.91 -5.69 -14.14
CA ALA A 136 -9.20 -6.78 -13.20
C ALA A 136 -10.69 -7.02 -13.02
N ARG A 137 -11.50 -5.96 -12.96
CA ARG A 137 -12.97 -6.02 -12.89
C ARG A 137 -13.58 -6.60 -14.16
N GLN A 138 -13.11 -6.18 -15.34
CA GLN A 138 -13.58 -6.69 -16.63
C GLN A 138 -13.29 -8.17 -16.81
N GLU A 139 -12.13 -8.63 -16.34
CA GLU A 139 -11.70 -10.03 -16.36
C GLU A 139 -12.31 -10.85 -15.22
N GLN A 140 -13.03 -10.22 -14.28
CA GLN A 140 -13.64 -10.86 -13.12
C GLN A 140 -12.66 -11.73 -12.31
N ILE A 141 -11.46 -11.25 -12.07
CA ILE A 141 -10.41 -11.98 -11.34
C ILE A 141 -10.24 -11.47 -9.91
N GLY A 142 -9.64 -12.31 -9.06
CA GLY A 142 -9.39 -12.00 -7.66
C GLY A 142 -10.67 -11.69 -6.89
N ILE A 143 -10.72 -10.59 -6.17
CA ILE A 143 -11.90 -10.13 -5.41
C ILE A 143 -13.06 -9.70 -6.33
N TRP A 144 -12.81 -9.47 -7.62
CA TRP A 144 -13.83 -9.08 -8.59
C TRP A 144 -14.64 -10.25 -9.15
N ARG A 145 -14.25 -11.49 -8.84
CA ARG A 145 -15.11 -12.67 -9.06
C ARG A 145 -16.44 -12.57 -8.32
N THR A 146 -16.55 -11.60 -7.40
CA THR A 146 -17.69 -11.41 -6.50
C THR A 146 -18.20 -9.98 -6.55
N LYS A 147 -19.43 -9.75 -6.14
CA LYS A 147 -19.87 -8.42 -5.74
C LYS A 147 -19.20 -8.09 -4.40
N TYR A 148 -18.07 -7.40 -4.45
CA TYR A 148 -17.36 -6.92 -3.26
C TYR A 148 -18.33 -6.11 -2.38
N LYS A 149 -18.80 -6.70 -1.30
CA LYS A 149 -19.44 -5.97 -0.21
C LYS A 149 -18.34 -5.58 0.75
N ASN A 150 -18.04 -4.29 0.81
CA ASN A 150 -17.16 -3.76 1.85
C ASN A 150 -17.81 -4.03 3.21
N THR A 151 -17.31 -5.02 3.94
CA THR A 151 -17.88 -5.46 5.23
C THR A 151 -17.57 -4.49 6.38
N GLU A 152 -16.90 -3.36 6.14
CA GLU A 152 -16.79 -2.30 7.16
C GLU A 152 -18.16 -1.80 7.62
N HIS A 153 -19.13 -1.71 6.74
CA HIS A 153 -20.52 -1.38 7.12
C HIS A 153 -21.17 -2.45 8.02
N LEU A 154 -20.81 -3.72 7.88
CA LEU A 154 -21.34 -4.78 8.74
C LEU A 154 -20.78 -4.74 10.15
N ARG A 155 -19.54 -4.35 10.35
CA ARG A 155 -18.95 -4.13 11.70
C ARG A 155 -19.65 -3.01 12.46
N HIS A 156 -20.02 -1.92 11.80
CA HIS A 156 -20.79 -0.84 12.41
C HIS A 156 -22.20 -1.30 12.78
N SER A 157 -22.89 -2.02 11.91
CA SER A 157 -24.25 -2.52 12.17
C SER A 157 -24.31 -3.53 13.32
N ILE A 158 -23.32 -4.42 13.44
CA ILE A 158 -23.25 -5.39 14.55
C ILE A 158 -22.96 -4.67 15.88
N LYS A 159 -22.09 -3.64 15.85
CA LYS A 159 -21.76 -2.87 17.05
C LYS A 159 -22.94 -2.03 17.56
N GLU A 160 -23.73 -1.47 16.66
CA GLU A 160 -24.97 -0.76 17.00
C GLU A 160 -26.06 -1.69 17.54
N SER A 161 -26.24 -2.87 16.94
CA SER A 161 -27.21 -3.87 17.41
C SER A 161 -26.88 -4.42 18.79
N THR A 162 -25.60 -4.50 19.16
CA THR A 162 -25.16 -4.99 20.48
C THR A 162 -25.32 -3.95 21.58
N ILE A 163 -25.42 -2.65 21.25
CA ILE A 163 -25.61 -1.55 22.20
C ILE A 163 -27.09 -1.39 22.56
N GLN A 164 -28.03 -1.80 21.71
CA GLN A 164 -29.47 -1.69 21.97
C GLN A 164 -30.07 -2.83 22.80
N VAL A 165 -29.34 -3.86 23.15
CA VAL A 165 -29.80 -5.03 23.94
C VAL A 165 -29.32 -5.00 25.40
N ARG A 166 -28.94 -3.80 25.91
CA ARG A 166 -28.54 -3.63 27.31
C ARG A 166 -29.34 -2.56 28.03
#